data_31c85468b88d27e1384b09f2bef48339
#
_entry.id   31c85468b88d27e1384b09f2bef48339
#
_cell.length_a   1.000
_cell.length_b   1.000
_cell.length_c   1.000
_cell.angle_alpha   90.00
_cell.angle_beta   90.00
_cell.angle_gamma   90.00
#
_symmetry.space_group_name_H-M   'P 1'
#
loop_
_entity.id
_entity.type
_entity.pdbx_description
1 polymer ?
#
loop_
_entity_poly.entity_id
_entity_poly.type
_entity_poly.pdbx_seq_one_letter_code
_entity_poly.pdbx_strand_id
1 'polypeptide(L)'
;LVNSDDPWIFYPSVGLSAIVTELLPNNIKEKLEPTLGFLKVRASYTEVGSPIPYTGLTPGTLTHELEGGTFKPFKYYPISNLKAERTRSYEVGLDSKWFNNTITFGVTYYHSNTYNQLLKATLGINFEYMFVQAGNVQNRGLELSLGFDKKFGNFNYSTTFTATTNKNKIIQLARDVLNPVTNTLIDLTDIQVGRFRLREGGEIGTVYANEWLKRDGDNYVDYQPSQALTTETTTPYKLGSVNPKWNLGWQHGLSYKG
;
A
#
# COMPACT_ATOMS: atom_id res chain seq x y z
N LEU A 1 12.57 15.33 9.70
CA LEU A 1 13.47 15.22 10.84
C LEU A 1 14.43 14.09 10.58
N VAL A 2 15.70 14.39 10.49
CA VAL A 2 16.79 13.43 10.35
C VAL A 2 17.35 13.24 11.75
N ASN A 3 17.73 12.01 12.10
CA ASN A 3 18.42 11.76 13.36
C ASN A 3 19.72 12.60 13.37
N SER A 4 20.00 13.30 14.49
CA SER A 4 21.21 14.11 14.65
C SER A 4 22.48 13.29 14.51
N ASP A 5 22.41 11.99 14.81
CA ASP A 5 23.57 11.08 14.80
C ASP A 5 23.87 10.51 13.40
N ASP A 6 22.89 10.56 12.48
CA ASP A 6 23.07 10.16 11.08
C ASP A 6 22.24 11.09 10.16
N PRO A 7 22.78 12.27 9.83
CA PRO A 7 22.10 13.26 9.03
C PRO A 7 22.07 12.92 7.53
N TRP A 8 22.80 11.92 7.09
CA TRP A 8 22.92 11.56 5.69
C TRP A 8 22.02 10.40 5.34
N ILE A 9 21.18 10.59 4.35
CA ILE A 9 20.30 9.54 3.83
C ILE A 9 20.61 9.36 2.34
N PHE A 10 21.00 8.15 1.96
CA PHE A 10 21.27 7.78 0.59
C PHE A 10 20.11 6.99 0.00
N TYR A 11 19.56 7.45 -1.11
CA TYR A 11 18.46 6.82 -1.83
C TYR A 11 18.89 6.50 -3.27
N PRO A 12 19.40 5.30 -3.53
CA PRO A 12 19.79 4.91 -4.88
C PRO A 12 18.59 4.66 -5.77
N SER A 13 18.73 5.05 -7.04
CA SER A 13 17.81 4.67 -8.10
C SER A 13 18.61 4.31 -9.34
N VAL A 14 18.30 3.18 -9.95
CA VAL A 14 18.88 2.74 -11.20
C VAL A 14 17.78 2.19 -12.10
N GLY A 15 17.81 2.59 -13.37
CA GLY A 15 16.86 2.10 -14.36
C GLY A 15 17.58 1.79 -15.67
N LEU A 16 17.11 0.73 -16.32
CA LEU A 16 17.55 0.31 -17.64
C LEU A 16 16.33 0.20 -18.54
N SER A 17 16.49 0.64 -19.79
CA SER A 17 15.48 0.41 -20.81
C SER A 17 16.14 0.17 -22.17
N ALA A 18 15.53 -0.70 -22.95
CA ALA A 18 15.96 -1.01 -24.32
C ALA A 18 14.76 -1.01 -25.26
N ILE A 19 14.90 -0.35 -26.40
CA ILE A 19 13.93 -0.45 -27.50
C ILE A 19 14.38 -1.64 -28.36
N VAL A 20 13.74 -2.78 -28.08
CA VAL A 20 14.13 -4.06 -28.71
C VAL A 20 14.02 -3.99 -30.23
N THR A 21 12.99 -3.31 -30.75
CA THR A 21 12.82 -3.13 -32.21
C THR A 21 13.95 -2.37 -32.85
N GLU A 22 14.64 -1.46 -32.12
CA GLU A 22 15.79 -0.73 -32.65
C GLU A 22 17.10 -1.54 -32.61
N LEU A 23 17.14 -2.60 -31.80
CA LEU A 23 18.30 -3.48 -31.70
C LEU A 23 18.29 -4.61 -32.74
N LEU A 24 17.17 -4.76 -33.47
CA LEU A 24 17.05 -5.81 -34.50
C LEU A 24 17.79 -5.42 -35.82
N PRO A 25 18.33 -6.40 -36.52
CA PRO A 25 18.85 -6.19 -37.88
C PRO A 25 17.79 -5.60 -38.82
N ASN A 26 18.20 -4.74 -39.77
CA ASN A 26 17.27 -4.02 -40.64
C ASN A 26 16.33 -4.94 -41.44
N ASN A 27 16.81 -6.10 -41.88
CA ASN A 27 16.01 -7.08 -42.63
C ASN A 27 14.89 -7.69 -41.77
N ILE A 28 15.06 -7.76 -40.46
CA ILE A 28 14.04 -8.24 -39.50
C ILE A 28 13.11 -7.07 -39.13
N LYS A 29 13.67 -5.88 -38.88
CA LYS A 29 12.93 -4.66 -38.54
C LYS A 29 11.91 -4.33 -39.64
N GLU A 30 12.30 -4.25 -40.90
CA GLU A 30 11.41 -3.97 -42.02
C GLU A 30 10.23 -4.96 -42.14
N LYS A 31 10.48 -6.24 -41.85
CA LYS A 31 9.42 -7.27 -41.86
C LYS A 31 8.46 -7.17 -40.70
N LEU A 32 8.93 -6.71 -39.54
CA LEU A 32 8.13 -6.60 -38.31
C LEU A 32 7.35 -5.28 -38.23
N GLU A 33 7.92 -4.19 -38.78
CA GLU A 33 7.40 -2.82 -38.66
C GLU A 33 5.90 -2.68 -38.99
N PRO A 34 5.32 -3.34 -40.02
CA PRO A 34 3.89 -3.26 -40.30
C PRO A 34 3.01 -3.85 -39.17
N THR A 35 3.56 -4.82 -38.44
CA THR A 35 2.82 -5.53 -37.37
C THR A 35 3.24 -5.04 -35.99
N LEU A 36 4.53 -5.03 -35.69
CA LEU A 36 5.10 -4.59 -34.42
C LEU A 36 6.11 -3.46 -34.68
N GLY A 37 5.65 -2.21 -34.66
CA GLY A 37 6.49 -1.05 -34.95
C GLY A 37 7.35 -0.61 -33.77
N PHE A 38 6.98 -1.00 -32.52
CA PHE A 38 7.72 -0.60 -31.33
C PHE A 38 7.59 -1.65 -30.24
N LEU A 39 8.72 -2.02 -29.67
CA LEU A 39 8.80 -2.86 -28.47
C LEU A 39 9.91 -2.33 -27.56
N LYS A 40 9.53 -1.90 -26.36
CA LYS A 40 10.43 -1.43 -25.31
C LYS A 40 10.29 -2.31 -24.07
N VAL A 41 11.41 -2.71 -23.53
CA VAL A 41 11.47 -3.32 -22.19
C VAL A 41 12.15 -2.37 -21.22
N ARG A 42 11.74 -2.38 -19.96
CA ARG A 42 12.31 -1.55 -18.91
C ARG A 42 12.38 -2.32 -17.60
N ALA A 43 13.41 -2.03 -16.83
CA ALA A 43 13.55 -2.52 -15.47
C ALA A 43 14.13 -1.42 -14.60
N SER A 44 13.70 -1.32 -13.37
CA SER A 44 14.24 -0.35 -12.42
C SER A 44 14.30 -0.92 -11.00
N TYR A 45 15.26 -0.41 -10.26
CA TYR A 45 15.34 -0.51 -8.81
C TYR A 45 15.37 0.90 -8.25
N THR A 46 14.56 1.14 -7.23
CA THR A 46 14.48 2.45 -6.59
C THR A 46 14.38 2.28 -5.09
N GLU A 47 15.15 3.06 -4.37
CA GLU A 47 15.02 3.21 -2.93
C GLU A 47 14.64 4.64 -2.61
N VAL A 48 13.55 4.84 -1.88
CA VAL A 48 13.05 6.16 -1.47
C VAL A 48 12.79 6.17 0.02
N GLY A 49 12.95 7.31 0.64
CA GLY A 49 12.62 7.53 2.04
C GLY A 49 11.54 8.57 2.20
N SER A 50 10.68 8.34 3.18
CA SER A 50 9.71 9.34 3.60
C SER A 50 10.17 9.93 4.94
N PRO A 51 10.14 11.27 5.09
CA PRO A 51 10.42 11.90 6.37
C PRO A 51 9.34 11.50 7.38
N ILE A 52 9.71 11.50 8.65
CA ILE A 52 8.73 11.29 9.72
C ILE A 52 7.77 12.48 9.73
N PRO A 53 6.46 12.27 9.54
CA PRO A 53 5.52 13.36 9.27
C PRO A 53 5.19 14.24 10.48
N TYR A 54 5.71 13.93 11.67
CA TYR A 54 5.32 14.61 12.90
C TYR A 54 6.47 15.34 13.60
N THR A 55 6.33 16.65 13.74
CA THR A 55 6.99 17.43 14.78
C THR A 55 6.32 17.08 16.10
N GLY A 56 7.04 16.55 17.07
CA GLY A 56 6.48 16.22 18.39
C GLY A 56 6.62 14.76 18.80
N LEU A 57 7.22 13.91 17.94
CA LEU A 57 7.59 12.54 18.29
C LEU A 57 8.92 12.46 19.03
N THR A 58 9.68 13.56 19.07
CA THR A 58 10.92 13.66 19.84
C THR A 58 10.61 13.73 21.33
N PRO A 59 11.43 13.08 22.18
CA PRO A 59 11.27 13.17 23.62
C PRO A 59 11.31 14.62 24.08
N GLY A 60 10.21 15.10 24.61
CA GLY A 60 10.09 16.37 25.28
C GLY A 60 9.98 16.14 26.79
N THR A 61 9.93 17.23 27.55
CA THR A 61 9.59 17.13 28.96
C THR A 61 8.13 16.65 29.07
N LEU A 62 7.93 15.48 29.66
CA LEU A 62 6.60 14.97 29.95
C LEU A 62 6.02 15.77 31.13
N THR A 63 5.00 16.56 30.87
CA THR A 63 4.27 17.29 31.92
C THR A 63 2.93 16.63 32.14
N HIS A 64 2.61 16.31 33.39
CA HIS A 64 1.30 15.83 33.75
C HIS A 64 0.28 16.97 33.68
N GLU A 65 -0.81 16.74 32.99
CA GLU A 65 -2.00 17.59 33.06
C GLU A 65 -2.92 17.08 34.19
N LEU A 66 -3.37 17.99 35.03
CA LEU A 66 -4.38 17.72 36.07
C LEU A 66 -5.75 18.14 35.54
N GLU A 67 -6.69 17.23 35.47
CA GLU A 67 -8.08 17.50 35.21
C GLU A 67 -8.93 17.03 36.40
N GLY A 68 -9.60 17.97 37.07
CA GLY A 68 -10.40 17.66 38.23
C GLY A 68 -9.62 17.05 39.41
N GLY A 69 -8.34 17.35 39.58
CA GLY A 69 -7.47 16.79 40.62
C GLY A 69 -6.90 15.41 40.35
N THR A 70 -7.17 14.84 39.16
CA THR A 70 -6.65 13.54 38.74
C THR A 70 -5.62 13.72 37.61
N PHE A 71 -4.51 13.00 37.67
CA PHE A 71 -3.52 13.01 36.61
C PHE A 71 -4.09 12.34 35.37
N LYS A 72 -4.05 13.05 34.24
CA LYS A 72 -4.35 12.44 32.94
C LYS A 72 -3.18 11.56 32.50
N PRO A 73 -3.46 10.40 31.88
CA PRO A 73 -2.42 9.63 31.23
C PRO A 73 -1.77 10.44 30.10
N PHE A 74 -0.47 10.24 29.91
CA PHE A 74 0.21 10.86 28.77
C PHE A 74 -0.40 10.35 27.47
N LYS A 75 -0.58 11.25 26.52
CA LYS A 75 -1.16 10.91 25.23
C LYS A 75 -0.33 9.88 24.47
N TYR A 76 0.98 10.03 24.48
CA TYR A 76 1.87 9.06 23.84
C TYR A 76 3.19 8.92 24.58
N TYR A 77 3.81 7.75 24.42
CA TYR A 77 5.16 7.51 24.91
C TYR A 77 6.19 8.01 23.89
N PRO A 78 7.15 8.87 24.29
CA PRO A 78 8.15 9.42 23.38
C PRO A 78 9.16 8.33 22.94
N ILE A 79 9.51 8.34 21.64
CA ILE A 79 10.48 7.43 21.05
C ILE A 79 11.78 8.20 20.77
N SER A 80 12.92 7.64 21.16
CA SER A 80 14.23 8.28 20.99
C SER A 80 14.93 7.97 19.67
N ASN A 81 14.70 6.80 19.06
CA ASN A 81 15.46 6.30 17.92
C ASN A 81 14.59 6.07 16.69
N LEU A 82 13.94 7.14 16.21
CA LEU A 82 13.13 7.05 14.99
C LEU A 82 14.03 7.00 13.74
N LYS A 83 13.80 6.03 12.89
CA LYS A 83 14.41 5.89 11.57
C LYS A 83 13.47 6.41 10.50
N ALA A 84 14.01 6.99 9.43
CA ALA A 84 13.19 7.33 8.27
C ALA A 84 12.52 6.08 7.69
N GLU A 85 11.26 6.23 7.27
CA GLU A 85 10.59 5.20 6.50
C GLU A 85 11.31 5.02 5.17
N ARG A 86 11.51 3.79 4.73
CA ARG A 86 12.25 3.45 3.53
C ARG A 86 11.49 2.45 2.69
N THR A 87 11.25 2.81 1.44
CA THR A 87 10.63 1.92 0.46
C THR A 87 11.64 1.50 -0.60
N ARG A 88 11.76 0.20 -0.82
CA ARG A 88 12.55 -0.44 -1.88
C ARG A 88 11.61 -1.01 -2.91
N SER A 89 11.78 -0.62 -4.16
CA SER A 89 10.92 -1.04 -5.26
C SER A 89 11.71 -1.63 -6.41
N TYR A 90 11.16 -2.69 -7.00
CA TYR A 90 11.59 -3.28 -8.26
C TYR A 90 10.44 -3.21 -9.24
N GLU A 91 10.71 -2.76 -10.45
CA GLU A 91 9.73 -2.70 -11.51
C GLU A 91 10.29 -3.30 -12.79
N VAL A 92 9.44 -4.06 -13.50
CA VAL A 92 9.72 -4.55 -14.85
C VAL A 92 8.52 -4.24 -15.71
N GLY A 93 8.76 -3.63 -16.87
CA GLY A 93 7.69 -3.23 -17.78
C GLY A 93 8.02 -3.52 -19.24
N LEU A 94 6.97 -3.64 -20.01
CA LEU A 94 7.00 -3.80 -21.44
C LEU A 94 5.97 -2.85 -22.05
N ASP A 95 6.40 -2.10 -23.07
CA ASP A 95 5.56 -1.21 -23.87
C ASP A 95 5.67 -1.60 -25.33
N SER A 96 4.56 -1.74 -26.03
CA SER A 96 4.55 -2.13 -27.44
C SER A 96 3.49 -1.38 -28.25
N LYS A 97 3.78 -1.19 -29.56
CA LYS A 97 2.86 -0.57 -30.50
C LYS A 97 2.75 -1.45 -31.75
N TRP A 98 1.52 -1.70 -32.14
CA TRP A 98 1.17 -2.65 -33.19
C TRP A 98 0.35 -1.98 -34.30
N PHE A 99 0.46 -2.52 -35.52
CA PHE A 99 -0.33 -2.12 -36.68
C PHE A 99 -0.27 -0.62 -36.96
N ASN A 100 0.93 -0.12 -37.21
CA ASN A 100 1.21 1.33 -37.44
C ASN A 100 0.69 2.18 -36.24
N ASN A 101 0.98 1.76 -35.03
CA ASN A 101 0.57 2.40 -33.75
C ASN A 101 -0.96 2.41 -33.51
N THR A 102 -1.74 1.65 -34.25
CA THR A 102 -3.18 1.55 -34.05
C THR A 102 -3.52 0.92 -32.71
N ILE A 103 -2.71 -0.06 -32.28
CA ILE A 103 -2.86 -0.72 -30.97
C ILE A 103 -1.62 -0.45 -30.14
N THR A 104 -1.82 -0.03 -28.91
CA THR A 104 -0.76 0.12 -27.91
C THR A 104 -1.02 -0.82 -26.74
N PHE A 105 0.01 -1.49 -26.28
CA PHE A 105 -0.07 -2.38 -25.12
C PHE A 105 1.07 -2.08 -24.17
N GLY A 106 0.74 -1.94 -22.89
CA GLY A 106 1.70 -1.76 -21.82
C GLY A 106 1.39 -2.72 -20.67
N VAL A 107 2.43 -3.29 -20.09
CA VAL A 107 2.34 -4.09 -18.88
C VAL A 107 3.49 -3.75 -17.96
N THR A 108 3.19 -3.58 -16.66
CA THR A 108 4.19 -3.35 -15.61
C THR A 108 3.90 -4.26 -14.45
N TYR A 109 4.91 -4.97 -14.01
CA TYR A 109 4.92 -5.65 -12.71
C TYR A 109 5.79 -4.86 -11.75
N TYR A 110 5.29 -4.64 -10.54
CA TYR A 110 6.06 -4.02 -9.47
C TYR A 110 6.01 -4.84 -8.19
N HIS A 111 7.07 -4.68 -7.40
CA HIS A 111 7.22 -5.26 -6.09
C HIS A 111 7.93 -4.25 -5.21
N SER A 112 7.32 -3.85 -4.11
CA SER A 112 7.90 -2.92 -3.16
C SER A 112 7.79 -3.42 -1.72
N ASN A 113 8.79 -3.09 -0.92
CA ASN A 113 8.81 -3.32 0.51
C ASN A 113 9.06 -2.00 1.23
N THR A 114 8.18 -1.66 2.16
CA THR A 114 8.29 -0.49 3.01
C THR A 114 8.71 -0.91 4.41
N TYR A 115 9.81 -0.35 4.89
CA TYR A 115 10.41 -0.61 6.19
C TYR A 115 10.27 0.59 7.11
N ASN A 116 10.33 0.37 8.41
CA ASN A 116 10.26 1.41 9.46
C ASN A 116 8.98 2.25 9.40
N GLN A 117 7.88 1.68 8.89
CA GLN A 117 6.60 2.38 8.83
C GLN A 117 6.11 2.71 10.24
N LEU A 118 5.71 3.95 10.46
CA LEU A 118 5.27 4.41 11.77
C LEU A 118 3.84 3.95 12.03
N LEU A 119 3.65 3.15 13.06
CA LEU A 119 2.37 2.65 13.52
C LEU A 119 2.09 3.09 14.96
N LYS A 120 0.82 3.16 15.29
CA LYS A 120 0.33 3.52 16.61
C LYS A 120 -0.13 2.26 17.34
N ALA A 121 0.49 1.95 18.46
CA ALA A 121 0.13 0.83 19.33
C ALA A 121 -0.42 1.34 20.66
N THR A 122 -1.53 0.78 21.13
CA THR A 122 -2.14 1.12 22.43
C THR A 122 -1.35 0.49 23.57
N LEU A 123 -1.01 1.25 24.60
CA LEU A 123 -0.22 0.79 25.74
C LEU A 123 -1.05 0.52 27.02
N GLY A 124 -2.10 1.28 27.26
CA GLY A 124 -2.90 1.21 28.50
C GLY A 124 -2.40 2.17 29.59
N ILE A 125 -2.53 1.84 30.81
CA ILE A 125 -2.60 2.57 32.09
C ILE A 125 -2.00 3.99 32.19
N ASN A 126 -0.77 4.24 31.74
CA ASN A 126 -0.11 5.56 31.88
C ASN A 126 0.07 6.33 30.58
N PHE A 127 -0.11 5.66 29.45
CA PHE A 127 -0.03 6.23 28.12
C PHE A 127 -1.16 5.65 27.26
N GLU A 128 -1.83 6.51 26.49
CA GLU A 128 -2.86 6.03 25.58
C GLU A 128 -2.25 5.14 24.49
N TYR A 129 -1.10 5.55 23.97
CA TYR A 129 -0.42 4.82 22.90
C TYR A 129 1.08 5.12 22.85
N MET A 130 1.80 4.30 22.11
CA MET A 130 3.15 4.58 21.65
C MET A 130 3.23 4.47 20.12
N PHE A 131 4.17 5.18 19.53
CA PHE A 131 4.53 4.94 18.14
C PHE A 131 5.55 3.80 18.07
N VAL A 132 5.34 2.89 17.15
CA VAL A 132 6.28 1.81 16.84
C VAL A 132 6.60 1.84 15.37
N GLN A 133 7.82 1.49 15.01
CA GLN A 133 8.21 1.37 13.62
C GLN A 133 7.98 -0.06 13.15
N ALA A 134 7.06 -0.25 12.20
CA ALA A 134 6.77 -1.55 11.62
C ALA A 134 7.93 -2.08 10.81
N GLY A 135 8.15 -3.38 10.90
CA GLY A 135 9.29 -4.01 10.26
C GLY A 135 9.23 -3.99 8.75
N ASN A 136 8.18 -4.54 8.13
CA ASN A 136 8.11 -4.73 6.68
C ASN A 136 6.69 -4.89 6.17
N VAL A 137 6.29 -4.02 5.24
CA VAL A 137 5.03 -4.10 4.50
C VAL A 137 5.32 -4.22 3.02
N GLN A 138 4.83 -5.25 2.40
CA GLN A 138 5.03 -5.57 0.99
C GLN A 138 3.81 -5.16 0.16
N ASN A 139 4.06 -4.55 -1.00
CA ASN A 139 3.09 -4.34 -2.06
C ASN A 139 3.63 -4.96 -3.36
N ARG A 140 2.77 -5.66 -4.08
CA ARG A 140 3.09 -6.18 -5.41
C ARG A 140 1.86 -6.11 -6.29
N GLY A 141 2.04 -5.78 -7.54
CA GLY A 141 0.93 -5.63 -8.44
C GLY A 141 1.29 -5.70 -9.89
N LEU A 142 0.25 -5.67 -10.70
CA LEU A 142 0.31 -5.65 -12.14
C LEU A 142 -0.50 -4.45 -12.64
N GLU A 143 0.06 -3.72 -13.58
CA GLU A 143 -0.59 -2.64 -14.30
C GLU A 143 -0.65 -3.01 -15.77
N LEU A 144 -1.83 -2.90 -16.36
CA LEU A 144 -2.08 -3.18 -17.78
C LEU A 144 -2.68 -1.94 -18.43
N SER A 145 -2.27 -1.67 -19.65
CA SER A 145 -2.85 -0.64 -20.51
C SER A 145 -3.01 -1.19 -21.93
N LEU A 146 -4.20 -1.03 -22.48
CA LEU A 146 -4.52 -1.39 -23.86
C LEU A 146 -5.17 -0.19 -24.55
N GLY A 147 -4.52 0.37 -25.53
CA GLY A 147 -5.00 1.50 -26.31
C GLY A 147 -5.31 1.10 -27.76
N PHE A 148 -6.30 1.75 -28.31
CA PHE A 148 -6.63 1.71 -29.73
C PHE A 148 -6.82 3.15 -30.21
N ASP A 149 -6.15 3.52 -31.29
CA ASP A 149 -6.26 4.83 -31.95
C ASP A 149 -6.29 4.64 -33.46
N LYS A 150 -7.34 5.14 -34.08
CA LYS A 150 -7.47 5.03 -35.53
C LYS A 150 -8.29 6.17 -36.14
N LYS A 151 -7.79 6.68 -37.26
CA LYS A 151 -8.47 7.68 -38.06
C LYS A 151 -9.34 7.01 -39.14
N PHE A 152 -10.60 7.40 -39.20
CA PHE A 152 -11.58 6.97 -40.19
C PHE A 152 -12.07 8.18 -40.99
N GLY A 153 -11.36 8.53 -42.08
CA GLY A 153 -11.63 9.75 -42.83
C GLY A 153 -11.42 11.00 -41.97
N ASN A 154 -12.48 11.76 -41.71
CA ASN A 154 -12.43 12.97 -40.89
C ASN A 154 -12.66 12.69 -39.39
N PHE A 155 -12.93 11.46 -38.98
CA PHE A 155 -13.09 11.05 -37.62
C PHE A 155 -11.82 10.41 -37.07
N ASN A 156 -11.41 10.78 -35.88
CA ASN A 156 -10.43 10.02 -35.13
C ASN A 156 -11.10 9.42 -33.89
N TYR A 157 -10.96 8.13 -33.71
CA TYR A 157 -11.44 7.43 -32.52
C TYR A 157 -10.26 6.86 -31.74
N SER A 158 -10.23 7.19 -30.47
CA SER A 158 -9.26 6.63 -29.53
C SER A 158 -9.98 6.02 -28.34
N THR A 159 -9.45 4.92 -27.84
CA THR A 159 -9.91 4.34 -26.59
C THR A 159 -8.75 3.72 -25.84
N THR A 160 -8.77 3.84 -24.53
CA THR A 160 -7.77 3.22 -23.66
C THR A 160 -8.46 2.50 -22.51
N PHE A 161 -8.12 1.25 -22.36
CA PHE A 161 -8.50 0.43 -21.22
C PHE A 161 -7.31 0.26 -20.30
N THR A 162 -7.50 0.46 -18.99
CA THR A 162 -6.48 0.23 -17.96
C THR A 162 -7.01 -0.72 -16.90
N ALA A 163 -6.14 -1.60 -16.42
CA ALA A 163 -6.46 -2.49 -15.33
C ALA A 163 -5.27 -2.56 -14.37
N THR A 164 -5.51 -2.34 -13.08
CA THR A 164 -4.47 -2.44 -12.07
C THR A 164 -4.90 -3.34 -10.94
N THR A 165 -3.96 -4.10 -10.40
CA THR A 165 -4.15 -4.88 -9.20
C THR A 165 -3.00 -4.64 -8.24
N ASN A 166 -3.30 -4.60 -6.94
CA ASN A 166 -2.28 -4.54 -5.89
C ASN A 166 -2.60 -5.59 -4.82
N LYS A 167 -1.57 -6.31 -4.41
CA LYS A 167 -1.63 -7.20 -3.26
C LYS A 167 -0.71 -6.67 -2.17
N ASN A 168 -1.31 -6.11 -1.13
CA ASN A 168 -0.62 -5.69 0.08
C ASN A 168 -0.45 -6.88 1.03
N LYS A 169 0.67 -6.96 1.73
CA LYS A 169 0.92 -7.96 2.78
C LYS A 169 1.81 -7.40 3.86
N ILE A 170 1.40 -7.51 5.10
CA ILE A 170 2.23 -7.25 6.27
C ILE A 170 3.13 -8.45 6.47
N ILE A 171 4.43 -8.30 6.17
CA ILE A 171 5.41 -9.38 6.33
C ILE A 171 5.84 -9.47 7.78
N GLN A 172 6.07 -8.33 8.41
CA GLN A 172 6.50 -8.21 9.80
C GLN A 172 5.96 -6.89 10.36
N LEU A 173 5.46 -6.93 11.57
CA LEU A 173 5.14 -5.74 12.35
C LEU A 173 6.40 -5.31 13.14
N ALA A 174 6.27 -5.05 14.43
CA ALA A 174 7.40 -4.61 15.24
C ALA A 174 7.89 -5.74 16.15
N ARG A 175 9.22 -5.87 16.26
CA ARG A 175 9.89 -6.85 17.12
C ARG A 175 10.69 -6.11 18.18
N ASP A 176 10.92 -6.78 19.30
CA ASP A 176 11.76 -6.30 20.39
C ASP A 176 11.40 -4.88 20.87
N VAL A 177 10.09 -4.58 20.89
CA VAL A 177 9.60 -3.29 21.33
C VAL A 177 9.61 -3.25 22.85
N LEU A 178 10.38 -2.33 23.43
CA LEU A 178 10.36 -2.12 24.86
C LEU A 178 9.02 -1.55 25.30
N ASN A 179 8.27 -2.30 26.11
CA ASN A 179 7.11 -1.79 26.81
C ASN A 179 7.59 -0.95 28.00
N PRO A 180 7.35 0.37 27.99
CA PRO A 180 7.90 1.25 29.04
C PRO A 180 7.20 1.08 30.40
N VAL A 181 6.05 0.43 30.41
CA VAL A 181 5.29 0.20 31.66
C VAL A 181 5.79 -1.05 32.38
N THR A 182 6.03 -2.12 31.64
CA THR A 182 6.45 -3.42 32.21
C THR A 182 7.98 -3.62 32.16
N ASN A 183 8.70 -2.76 31.43
CA ASN A 183 10.12 -2.87 31.15
C ASN A 183 10.52 -4.22 30.52
N THR A 184 9.63 -4.79 29.70
CA THR A 184 9.83 -6.05 28.98
C THR A 184 9.81 -5.81 27.48
N LEU A 185 10.54 -6.63 26.72
CA LEU A 185 10.46 -6.64 25.27
C LEU A 185 9.21 -7.40 24.83
N ILE A 186 8.47 -6.83 23.89
CA ILE A 186 7.27 -7.42 23.31
C ILE A 186 7.36 -7.43 21.78
N ASP A 187 6.84 -8.49 21.19
CA ASP A 187 6.63 -8.59 19.75
C ASP A 187 5.19 -8.20 19.41
N LEU A 188 5.05 -7.20 18.57
CA LEU A 188 3.74 -6.78 18.08
C LEU A 188 3.45 -7.51 16.76
N THR A 189 2.71 -8.60 16.84
CA THR A 189 2.31 -9.42 15.67
C THR A 189 0.88 -9.16 15.24
N ASP A 190 0.12 -8.44 16.07
CA ASP A 190 -1.30 -8.16 15.89
C ASP A 190 -1.65 -6.86 16.62
N ILE A 191 -2.04 -5.82 15.89
CA ILE A 191 -2.35 -4.49 16.41
C ILE A 191 -3.75 -4.10 15.95
N GLN A 192 -4.61 -3.74 16.88
CA GLN A 192 -5.94 -3.20 16.58
C GLN A 192 -5.88 -1.68 16.45
N VAL A 193 -6.42 -1.14 15.36
CA VAL A 193 -6.53 0.30 15.09
C VAL A 193 -7.98 0.60 14.69
N GLY A 194 -8.83 0.90 15.67
CA GLY A 194 -10.26 1.05 15.44
C GLY A 194 -10.90 -0.26 14.97
N ARG A 195 -11.56 -0.23 13.81
CA ARG A 195 -12.15 -1.42 13.16
C ARG A 195 -11.16 -2.21 12.30
N PHE A 196 -9.97 -1.66 12.10
CA PHE A 196 -8.91 -2.33 11.36
C PHE A 196 -8.03 -3.13 12.31
N ARG A 197 -7.50 -4.21 11.81
CA ARG A 197 -6.53 -5.03 12.53
C ARG A 197 -5.34 -5.30 11.63
N LEU A 198 -4.18 -4.90 12.11
CA LEU A 198 -2.90 -5.15 11.45
C LEU A 198 -2.33 -6.43 12.03
N ARG A 199 -2.23 -7.47 11.20
CA ARG A 199 -1.71 -8.77 11.60
C ARG A 199 -0.63 -9.22 10.62
N GLU A 200 0.43 -9.81 11.11
CA GLU A 200 1.44 -10.43 10.25
C GLU A 200 0.81 -11.49 9.34
N GLY A 201 1.20 -11.48 8.07
CA GLY A 201 0.58 -12.28 7.02
C GLY A 201 -0.73 -11.73 6.46
N GLY A 202 -1.35 -10.76 7.13
CA GLY A 202 -2.56 -10.06 6.71
C GLY A 202 -2.28 -8.91 5.75
N GLU A 203 -3.33 -8.13 5.48
CA GLU A 203 -3.35 -6.99 4.57
C GLU A 203 -3.72 -5.72 5.33
N ILE A 204 -3.06 -4.59 5.04
CA ILE A 204 -3.48 -3.29 5.55
C ILE A 204 -4.84 -2.94 4.92
N GLY A 205 -5.79 -2.52 5.74
CA GLY A 205 -7.16 -2.24 5.30
C GLY A 205 -8.12 -3.42 5.47
N THR A 206 -7.66 -4.51 6.10
CA THR A 206 -8.56 -5.60 6.48
C THR A 206 -9.45 -5.17 7.65
N VAL A 207 -10.75 -5.34 7.48
CA VAL A 207 -11.78 -5.04 8.48
C VAL A 207 -12.17 -6.32 9.21
N TYR A 208 -12.24 -6.22 10.52
CA TYR A 208 -12.65 -7.32 11.40
C TYR A 208 -13.89 -6.93 12.19
N ALA A 209 -14.69 -7.93 12.57
CA ALA A 209 -15.79 -7.79 13.50
C ALA A 209 -15.63 -8.76 14.66
N ASN A 210 -16.18 -8.37 15.80
CA ASN A 210 -16.19 -9.15 17.02
C ASN A 210 -17.59 -9.70 17.33
N GLU A 211 -18.55 -9.49 16.43
CA GLU A 211 -19.93 -9.85 16.63
C GLU A 211 -20.44 -10.70 15.47
N TRP A 212 -21.17 -11.74 15.79
CA TRP A 212 -21.90 -12.55 14.82
C TRP A 212 -23.39 -12.24 14.90
N LEU A 213 -24.07 -12.26 13.74
CA LEU A 213 -25.53 -12.33 13.78
C LEU A 213 -25.99 -13.64 14.43
N LYS A 214 -26.92 -13.55 15.34
CA LYS A 214 -27.51 -14.73 15.97
C LYS A 214 -28.22 -15.58 14.94
N ARG A 215 -28.09 -16.90 15.08
CA ARG A 215 -28.78 -17.88 14.25
C ARG A 215 -29.68 -18.77 15.10
N ASP A 216 -30.79 -19.16 14.53
CA ASP A 216 -31.64 -20.25 15.02
C ASP A 216 -31.66 -21.32 13.94
N GLY A 217 -30.93 -22.40 14.14
CA GLY A 217 -30.63 -23.39 13.09
C GLY A 217 -29.84 -22.76 11.93
N ASP A 218 -30.36 -22.92 10.71
CA ASP A 218 -29.75 -22.36 9.48
C ASP A 218 -30.19 -20.94 9.16
N ASN A 219 -31.19 -20.39 9.90
CA ASN A 219 -31.73 -19.06 9.66
C ASN A 219 -31.16 -18.00 10.60
N TYR A 220 -31.13 -16.74 10.17
CA TYR A 220 -30.85 -15.63 11.05
C TYR A 220 -32.10 -15.34 11.91
N VAL A 221 -31.87 -14.94 13.17
CA VAL A 221 -32.94 -14.56 14.09
C VAL A 221 -33.60 -13.28 13.56
N ASP A 222 -34.93 -13.30 13.44
CA ASP A 222 -35.71 -12.12 13.10
C ASP A 222 -35.64 -11.05 14.18
N TYR A 223 -35.84 -9.80 13.79
CA TYR A 223 -35.81 -8.67 14.68
C TYR A 223 -36.86 -8.81 15.79
N GLN A 224 -36.38 -8.81 17.03
CA GLN A 224 -37.22 -8.73 18.24
C GLN A 224 -36.81 -7.46 19.00
N PRO A 225 -37.73 -6.53 19.31
CA PRO A 225 -37.39 -5.23 19.91
C PRO A 225 -36.62 -5.29 21.24
N SER A 226 -36.71 -6.40 21.97
CA SER A 226 -36.04 -6.61 23.24
C SER A 226 -34.82 -7.52 23.23
N GLN A 227 -34.42 -8.02 22.06
CA GLN A 227 -33.30 -8.96 21.91
C GLN A 227 -32.15 -8.39 21.09
N ALA A 228 -30.95 -8.57 21.59
CA ALA A 228 -29.76 -8.29 20.80
C ALA A 228 -29.69 -9.28 19.62
N LEU A 229 -29.50 -8.75 18.40
CA LEU A 229 -29.38 -9.55 17.17
C LEU A 229 -27.97 -10.13 16.98
N THR A 230 -27.03 -9.69 17.78
CA THR A 230 -25.61 -10.09 17.67
C THR A 230 -25.13 -10.77 18.93
N THR A 231 -24.16 -11.64 18.78
CA THR A 231 -23.43 -12.29 19.88
C THR A 231 -21.95 -11.98 19.71
N GLU A 232 -21.31 -11.47 20.76
CA GLU A 232 -19.87 -11.23 20.76
C GLU A 232 -19.09 -12.53 20.56
N THR A 233 -17.98 -12.43 19.85
CA THR A 233 -17.03 -13.52 19.69
C THR A 233 -15.73 -13.20 20.44
N THR A 234 -15.10 -14.21 20.99
CA THR A 234 -13.78 -14.07 21.62
C THR A 234 -12.65 -13.89 20.60
N THR A 235 -12.89 -14.31 19.35
CA THR A 235 -11.90 -14.22 18.27
C THR A 235 -12.49 -13.39 17.13
N PRO A 236 -11.90 -12.22 16.83
CA PRO A 236 -12.32 -11.41 15.71
C PRO A 236 -12.23 -12.17 14.39
N TYR A 237 -13.23 -12.04 13.54
CA TYR A 237 -13.26 -12.65 12.21
C TYR A 237 -13.16 -11.59 11.12
N LYS A 238 -12.54 -11.97 10.02
CA LYS A 238 -12.32 -11.11 8.87
C LYS A 238 -13.63 -10.89 8.12
N LEU A 239 -14.07 -9.63 8.01
CA LEU A 239 -15.20 -9.24 7.15
C LEU A 239 -14.78 -9.08 5.68
N GLY A 240 -13.64 -8.43 5.45
CA GLY A 240 -13.17 -8.12 4.12
C GLY A 240 -11.99 -7.16 4.13
N SER A 241 -11.70 -6.57 2.98
CA SER A 241 -10.70 -5.51 2.81
C SER A 241 -11.35 -4.29 2.16
N VAL A 242 -10.92 -3.09 2.56
CA VAL A 242 -11.32 -1.85 1.89
C VAL A 242 -10.56 -1.65 0.57
N ASN A 243 -9.52 -2.44 0.33
CA ASN A 243 -8.74 -2.35 -0.89
C ASN A 243 -9.44 -3.12 -2.02
N PRO A 244 -9.70 -2.50 -3.16
CA PRO A 244 -10.25 -3.19 -4.32
C PRO A 244 -9.23 -4.21 -4.86
N LYS A 245 -9.71 -5.35 -5.33
CA LYS A 245 -8.85 -6.36 -5.98
C LYS A 245 -8.36 -5.88 -7.35
N TRP A 246 -9.20 -5.12 -8.05
CA TRP A 246 -8.95 -4.56 -9.36
C TRP A 246 -9.45 -3.13 -9.41
N ASN A 247 -8.68 -2.26 -10.03
CA ASN A 247 -9.13 -0.95 -10.49
C ASN A 247 -9.14 -0.99 -12.01
N LEU A 248 -10.27 -0.68 -12.60
CA LEU A 248 -10.46 -0.68 -14.04
C LEU A 248 -10.80 0.73 -14.51
N GLY A 249 -10.17 1.17 -15.58
CA GLY A 249 -10.44 2.44 -16.22
C GLY A 249 -10.73 2.24 -17.71
N TRP A 250 -11.67 2.98 -18.23
CA TRP A 250 -11.98 2.98 -19.64
C TRP A 250 -12.25 4.41 -20.13
N GLN A 251 -11.45 4.85 -21.08
CA GLN A 251 -11.49 6.20 -21.63
C GLN A 251 -11.76 6.12 -23.13
N HIS A 252 -12.58 7.01 -23.64
CA HIS A 252 -12.87 7.19 -25.05
C HIS A 252 -12.56 8.62 -25.49
N GLY A 253 -12.08 8.77 -26.71
CA GLY A 253 -11.93 10.02 -27.39
C GLY A 253 -12.50 9.93 -28.79
N LEU A 254 -13.24 10.94 -29.19
CA LEU A 254 -13.77 11.09 -30.55
C LEU A 254 -13.51 12.51 -31.00
N SER A 255 -12.83 12.69 -32.11
CA SER A 255 -12.65 13.99 -32.75
C SER A 255 -13.06 13.98 -34.21
N TYR A 256 -13.55 15.13 -34.70
CA TYR A 256 -13.97 15.33 -36.07
C TYR A 256 -13.30 16.55 -36.68
N LYS A 257 -12.65 16.41 -37.80
CA LYS A 257 -11.90 17.50 -38.50
C LYS A 257 -10.91 18.24 -37.60
N GLY A 258 -10.31 17.52 -36.65
CA GLY A 258 -9.25 18.04 -35.77
C GLY A 258 -7.87 17.75 -36.31
#